data_e561e6fbc8231aa3b40c52f3a7cbfc1b
#
_entry.id   e561e6fbc8231aa3b40c52f3a7cbfc1b
#
_cell.length_a   1.000
_cell.length_b   1.000
_cell.length_c   1.000
_cell.angle_alpha   90.00
_cell.angle_beta   90.00
_cell.angle_gamma   90.00
#
_symmetry.space_group_name_H-M   'P 1'
#
loop_
_entity.id
_entity.type
_entity.pdbx_description
1 polymer ?
#
loop_
_entity_poly.entity_id
_entity_poly.type
_entity_poly.pdbx_seq_one_letter_code
_entity_poly.pdbx_strand_id
1 'polypeptide(L)'
;LRTNVWETTTKAKRLAESSQEISKIVTIISGISEKTNVLAFNAAIEATRAGENGKGFRLVANEVRRLAERVTDATKEIDRLVRTIQQGTSDVLKTMEVSNTSVETGTQLVAKTKNNLQNMAQIGQEIDQLLQSISVRTVSQADNSCMVNQTMQTVAAIAQTTSTESAAVLTALQELLEVARELQLSVSRFRVEE
;
A
#
# COMPACT_ATOMS: atom_id res chain seq x y z
N LEU A 1 -8.75 -7.09 13.11
CA LEU A 1 -9.02 -7.88 11.89
C LEU A 1 -8.41 -9.28 12.00
N ARG A 2 -7.12 -9.43 12.25
CA ARG A 2 -6.44 -10.73 12.37
C ARG A 2 -7.05 -11.64 13.44
N THR A 3 -7.39 -11.09 14.61
CA THR A 3 -8.06 -11.81 15.69
C THR A 3 -9.42 -12.34 15.27
N ASN A 4 -10.22 -11.53 14.54
CA ASN A 4 -11.55 -11.93 14.09
C ASN A 4 -11.51 -13.04 13.03
N VAL A 5 -10.54 -12.99 12.11
CA VAL A 5 -10.33 -14.04 11.11
C VAL A 5 -9.95 -15.35 11.80
N TRP A 6 -9.03 -15.32 12.76
CA TRP A 6 -8.60 -16.48 13.53
C TRP A 6 -9.77 -17.10 14.34
N GLU A 7 -10.55 -16.24 15.03
CA GLU A 7 -11.71 -16.70 15.82
C GLU A 7 -12.77 -17.34 14.93
N THR A 8 -13.09 -16.71 13.79
CA THR A 8 -14.06 -17.26 12.83
C THR A 8 -13.60 -18.59 12.26
N THR A 9 -12.32 -18.70 11.90
CA THR A 9 -11.72 -19.94 11.41
C THR A 9 -11.82 -21.06 12.46
N THR A 10 -11.56 -20.74 13.73
CA THR A 10 -11.66 -21.70 14.83
C THR A 10 -13.11 -22.19 15.05
N LYS A 11 -14.08 -21.26 15.01
CA LYS A 11 -15.51 -21.60 15.13
C LYS A 11 -15.99 -22.46 13.95
N ALA A 12 -15.54 -22.15 12.72
CA ALA A 12 -15.88 -22.91 11.53
C ALA A 12 -15.30 -24.34 11.61
N LYS A 13 -14.05 -24.53 12.07
CA LYS A 13 -13.47 -25.86 12.28
C LYS A 13 -14.27 -26.69 13.26
N ARG A 14 -14.68 -26.10 14.41
CA ARG A 14 -15.53 -26.80 15.38
C ARG A 14 -16.88 -27.20 14.79
N LEU A 15 -17.47 -26.33 13.96
CA LEU A 15 -18.74 -26.64 13.30
C LEU A 15 -18.57 -27.80 12.29
N ALA A 16 -17.47 -27.86 11.57
CA ALA A 16 -17.14 -28.97 10.67
C ALA A 16 -17.02 -30.30 11.44
N GLU A 17 -16.30 -30.29 12.58
CA GLU A 17 -16.14 -31.45 13.46
C GLU A 17 -17.49 -31.93 14.01
N SER A 18 -18.29 -31.02 14.55
CA SER A 18 -19.63 -31.36 15.08
C SER A 18 -20.56 -31.90 13.99
N SER A 19 -20.51 -31.34 12.78
CA SER A 19 -21.30 -31.82 11.64
C SER A 19 -20.88 -33.24 11.23
N GLN A 20 -19.60 -33.56 11.34
CA GLN A 20 -19.09 -34.90 11.05
C GLN A 20 -19.55 -35.91 12.11
N GLU A 21 -19.62 -35.51 13.39
CA GLU A 21 -20.17 -36.34 14.45
C GLU A 21 -21.67 -36.60 14.26
N ILE A 22 -22.42 -35.57 13.90
CA ILE A 22 -23.86 -35.71 13.58
C ILE A 22 -24.05 -36.70 12.42
N SER A 23 -23.25 -36.62 11.37
CA SER A 23 -23.33 -37.57 10.24
C SER A 23 -23.14 -39.01 10.68
N LYS A 24 -22.21 -39.29 11.61
CA LYS A 24 -22.02 -40.64 12.19
C LYS A 24 -23.25 -41.10 12.96
N ILE A 25 -23.85 -40.19 13.76
CA ILE A 25 -25.06 -40.51 14.54
C ILE A 25 -26.22 -40.81 13.59
N VAL A 26 -26.41 -40.05 12.54
CA VAL A 26 -27.45 -40.24 11.53
C VAL A 26 -27.31 -41.61 10.85
N THR A 27 -26.07 -41.99 10.52
CA THR A 27 -25.77 -43.33 9.95
C THR A 27 -26.16 -44.43 10.91
N ILE A 28 -25.88 -44.31 12.22
CA ILE A 28 -26.25 -45.28 13.24
C ILE A 28 -27.80 -45.37 13.37
N ILE A 29 -28.49 -44.22 13.40
CA ILE A 29 -29.98 -44.19 13.51
C ILE A 29 -30.59 -44.86 12.26
N SER A 30 -30.07 -44.59 11.06
CA SER A 30 -30.52 -45.21 9.82
C SER A 30 -30.37 -46.74 9.88
N GLY A 31 -29.24 -47.22 10.37
CA GLY A 31 -29.02 -48.67 10.54
C GLY A 31 -29.92 -49.33 11.59
N ILE A 32 -30.22 -48.60 12.68
CA ILE A 32 -31.21 -49.06 13.69
C ILE A 32 -32.60 -49.13 13.07
N SER A 33 -33.01 -48.13 12.34
CA SER A 33 -34.31 -48.07 11.69
C SER A 33 -34.50 -49.20 10.68
N GLU A 34 -33.47 -49.48 9.85
CA GLU A 34 -33.51 -50.58 8.89
C GLU A 34 -33.64 -51.94 9.58
N LYS A 35 -32.87 -52.18 10.67
CA LYS A 35 -33.04 -53.41 11.50
C LYS A 35 -34.39 -53.48 12.13
N THR A 36 -34.93 -52.39 12.62
CA THR A 36 -36.28 -52.33 13.21
C THR A 36 -37.36 -52.66 12.19
N ASN A 37 -37.21 -52.16 10.96
CA ASN A 37 -38.10 -52.44 9.84
C ASN A 37 -38.10 -53.98 9.52
N VAL A 38 -36.92 -54.62 9.47
CA VAL A 38 -36.78 -56.06 9.24
C VAL A 38 -37.38 -56.85 10.40
N LEU A 39 -37.16 -56.45 11.67
CA LEU A 39 -37.74 -57.11 12.86
C LEU A 39 -39.28 -57.00 12.86
N ALA A 40 -39.82 -55.84 12.56
CA ALA A 40 -41.24 -55.60 12.45
C ALA A 40 -41.87 -56.42 11.32
N PHE A 41 -41.20 -56.53 10.20
CA PHE A 41 -41.63 -57.38 9.09
C PHE A 41 -41.69 -58.84 9.50
N ASN A 42 -40.64 -59.38 10.14
CA ASN A 42 -40.63 -60.75 10.66
C ASN A 42 -41.73 -61.03 11.69
N ALA A 43 -41.98 -60.05 12.61
CA ALA A 43 -43.04 -60.15 13.59
C ALA A 43 -44.43 -60.12 12.92
N ALA A 44 -44.63 -59.36 11.88
CA ALA A 44 -45.88 -59.36 11.12
C ALA A 44 -46.16 -60.70 10.40
N ILE A 45 -45.11 -61.35 9.90
CA ILE A 45 -45.19 -62.69 9.31
C ILE A 45 -45.62 -63.71 10.38
N GLU A 46 -44.93 -63.73 11.51
CA GLU A 46 -45.24 -64.69 12.59
C GLU A 46 -46.66 -64.49 13.19
N ALA A 47 -47.04 -63.23 13.32
CA ALA A 47 -48.42 -62.88 13.74
C ALA A 47 -49.48 -63.36 12.74
N THR A 48 -49.16 -63.35 11.44
CA THR A 48 -50.03 -63.91 10.38
C THR A 48 -50.13 -65.43 10.51
N ARG A 49 -49.02 -66.10 10.87
CA ARG A 49 -48.95 -67.55 11.07
C ARG A 49 -49.77 -68.02 12.28
N ALA A 50 -49.90 -67.17 13.28
CA ALA A 50 -50.73 -67.45 14.48
C ALA A 50 -52.27 -67.33 14.24
N GLY A 51 -52.68 -66.96 13.04
CA GLY A 51 -54.11 -66.88 12.64
C GLY A 51 -54.90 -65.85 13.44
N GLU A 52 -56.11 -66.23 13.92
CA GLU A 52 -56.99 -65.34 14.68
C GLU A 52 -56.35 -64.78 15.96
N ASN A 53 -55.52 -65.57 16.66
CA ASN A 53 -54.84 -65.14 17.88
C ASN A 53 -53.73 -64.11 17.62
N GLY A 54 -53.27 -63.97 16.38
CA GLY A 54 -52.19 -63.04 15.97
C GLY A 54 -52.66 -61.69 15.45
N LYS A 55 -53.95 -61.46 15.31
CA LYS A 55 -54.49 -60.21 14.68
C LYS A 55 -54.00 -58.92 15.36
N GLY A 56 -54.02 -58.85 16.70
CA GLY A 56 -53.53 -57.71 17.48
C GLY A 56 -52.02 -57.47 17.31
N PHE A 57 -51.22 -58.53 17.36
CA PHE A 57 -49.76 -58.46 17.14
C PHE A 57 -49.41 -58.01 15.72
N ARG A 58 -50.14 -58.45 14.69
CA ARG A 58 -49.94 -58.03 13.32
C ARG A 58 -50.19 -56.52 13.13
N LEU A 59 -51.22 -55.97 13.81
CA LEU A 59 -51.48 -54.52 13.78
C LEU A 59 -50.30 -53.72 14.36
N VAL A 60 -49.78 -54.14 15.51
CA VAL A 60 -48.64 -53.53 16.20
C VAL A 60 -47.38 -53.66 15.32
N ALA A 61 -47.10 -54.83 14.77
CA ALA A 61 -45.94 -55.06 13.90
C ALA A 61 -45.97 -54.17 12.66
N ASN A 62 -47.12 -53.99 12.01
CA ASN A 62 -47.27 -53.10 10.88
C ASN A 62 -47.10 -51.66 11.28
N GLU A 63 -47.53 -51.20 12.44
CA GLU A 63 -47.33 -49.84 12.93
C GLU A 63 -45.85 -49.57 13.26
N VAL A 64 -45.13 -50.52 13.89
CA VAL A 64 -43.68 -50.42 14.12
C VAL A 64 -42.93 -50.35 12.81
N ARG A 65 -43.33 -51.16 11.79
CA ARG A 65 -42.75 -51.09 10.45
C ARG A 65 -42.92 -49.72 9.86
N ARG A 66 -44.14 -49.15 9.86
CA ARG A 66 -44.44 -47.82 9.34
C ARG A 66 -43.64 -46.74 10.07
N LEU A 67 -43.46 -46.87 11.41
CA LEU A 67 -42.63 -45.94 12.18
C LEU A 67 -41.13 -46.01 11.74
N ALA A 68 -40.61 -47.24 11.54
CA ALA A 68 -39.24 -47.43 11.07
C ALA A 68 -39.02 -46.85 9.68
N GLU A 69 -39.98 -46.98 8.74
CA GLU A 69 -39.93 -46.34 7.44
C GLU A 69 -39.86 -44.80 7.55
N ARG A 70 -40.72 -44.21 8.42
CA ARG A 70 -40.70 -42.77 8.67
C ARG A 70 -39.38 -42.30 9.28
N VAL A 71 -38.77 -43.06 10.20
CA VAL A 71 -37.47 -42.73 10.77
C VAL A 71 -36.39 -42.77 9.69
N THR A 72 -36.43 -43.74 8.80
CA THR A 72 -35.49 -43.85 7.68
C THR A 72 -35.58 -42.63 6.77
N ASP A 73 -36.78 -42.17 6.45
CA ASP A 73 -36.94 -40.99 5.60
C ASP A 73 -36.51 -39.70 6.30
N ALA A 74 -36.80 -39.53 7.58
CA ALA A 74 -36.33 -38.41 8.39
C ALA A 74 -34.78 -38.39 8.47
N THR A 75 -34.14 -39.55 8.66
CA THR A 75 -32.66 -39.60 8.69
C THR A 75 -32.01 -39.26 7.36
N LYS A 76 -32.62 -39.61 6.24
CA LYS A 76 -32.15 -39.17 4.91
C LYS A 76 -32.21 -37.63 4.76
N GLU A 77 -33.26 -37.02 5.25
CA GLU A 77 -33.39 -35.56 5.22
C GLU A 77 -32.34 -34.88 6.10
N ILE A 78 -32.12 -35.41 7.30
CA ILE A 78 -31.06 -34.90 8.20
C ILE A 78 -29.67 -35.07 7.55
N ASP A 79 -29.36 -36.19 6.92
CA ASP A 79 -28.09 -36.43 6.23
C ASP A 79 -27.88 -35.34 5.12
N ARG A 80 -28.93 -35.03 4.36
CA ARG A 80 -28.88 -33.99 3.34
C ARG A 80 -28.57 -32.61 3.95
N LEU A 81 -29.21 -32.26 5.07
CA LEU A 81 -28.95 -30.99 5.78
C LEU A 81 -27.52 -30.93 6.32
N VAL A 82 -27.04 -32.01 6.92
CA VAL A 82 -25.67 -32.12 7.44
C VAL A 82 -24.65 -31.93 6.33
N ARG A 83 -24.84 -32.53 5.17
CA ARG A 83 -23.98 -32.32 3.99
C ARG A 83 -23.97 -30.87 3.53
N THR A 84 -25.12 -30.21 3.56
CA THR A 84 -25.21 -28.77 3.22
C THR A 84 -24.43 -27.92 4.21
N ILE A 85 -24.51 -28.23 5.52
CA ILE A 85 -23.75 -27.54 6.56
C ILE A 85 -22.23 -27.76 6.36
N GLN A 86 -21.81 -28.99 6.07
CA GLN A 86 -20.42 -29.32 5.81
C GLN A 86 -19.86 -28.56 4.62
N GLN A 87 -20.63 -28.51 3.53
CA GLN A 87 -20.24 -27.73 2.35
C GLN A 87 -20.12 -26.24 2.67
N GLY A 88 -21.14 -25.63 3.29
CA GLY A 88 -21.10 -24.24 3.67
C GLY A 88 -19.95 -23.89 4.63
N THR A 89 -19.64 -24.81 5.55
CA THR A 89 -18.51 -24.64 6.48
C THR A 89 -17.16 -24.71 5.75
N SER A 90 -17.04 -25.60 4.77
CA SER A 90 -15.84 -25.68 3.91
C SER A 90 -15.63 -24.37 3.12
N ASP A 91 -16.70 -23.82 2.57
CA ASP A 91 -16.66 -22.55 1.82
C ASP A 91 -16.27 -21.38 2.73
N VAL A 92 -16.77 -21.34 3.97
CA VAL A 92 -16.34 -20.35 4.98
C VAL A 92 -14.85 -20.48 5.27
N LEU A 93 -14.33 -21.71 5.50
CA LEU A 93 -12.91 -21.93 5.76
C LEU A 93 -12.03 -21.43 4.61
N LYS A 94 -12.41 -21.71 3.37
CA LYS A 94 -11.70 -21.22 2.18
C LYS A 94 -11.72 -19.69 2.08
N THR A 95 -12.85 -19.07 2.40
CA THR A 95 -12.97 -17.60 2.41
C THR A 95 -12.10 -16.99 3.51
N MET A 96 -12.00 -17.63 4.67
CA MET A 96 -11.14 -17.17 5.77
C MET A 96 -9.66 -17.26 5.42
N GLU A 97 -9.22 -18.27 4.67
CA GLU A 97 -7.85 -18.38 4.18
C GLU A 97 -7.47 -17.20 3.26
N VAL A 98 -8.34 -16.88 2.31
CA VAL A 98 -8.16 -15.69 1.44
C VAL A 98 -8.16 -14.39 2.27
N SER A 99 -9.05 -14.29 3.26
CA SER A 99 -9.10 -13.14 4.15
C SER A 99 -7.82 -12.98 4.97
N ASN A 100 -7.25 -14.07 5.46
CA ASN A 100 -5.99 -14.04 6.20
C ASN A 100 -4.83 -13.51 5.33
N THR A 101 -4.72 -13.99 4.10
CA THR A 101 -3.71 -13.49 3.13
C THR A 101 -3.90 -12.01 2.84
N SER A 102 -5.15 -11.55 2.68
CA SER A 102 -5.46 -10.14 2.45
C SER A 102 -5.08 -9.26 3.65
N VAL A 103 -5.33 -9.72 4.88
CA VAL A 103 -4.93 -9.03 6.11
C VAL A 103 -3.42 -8.94 6.24
N GLU A 104 -2.69 -10.00 5.90
CA GLU A 104 -1.22 -10.02 5.93
C GLU A 104 -0.65 -9.01 4.92
N THR A 105 -1.13 -9.05 3.68
CA THR A 105 -0.72 -8.08 2.63
C THR A 105 -1.05 -6.65 3.03
N GLY A 106 -2.24 -6.40 3.58
CA GLY A 106 -2.63 -5.09 4.11
C GLY A 106 -1.71 -4.60 5.22
N THR A 107 -1.31 -5.47 6.14
CA THR A 107 -0.38 -5.14 7.23
C THR A 107 1.00 -4.75 6.69
N GLN A 108 1.51 -5.48 5.70
CA GLN A 108 2.78 -5.15 5.04
C GLN A 108 2.71 -3.80 4.31
N LEU A 109 1.59 -3.52 3.63
CA LEU A 109 1.38 -2.24 2.95
C LEU A 109 1.36 -1.06 3.93
N VAL A 110 0.68 -1.21 5.08
CA VAL A 110 0.67 -0.19 6.14
C VAL A 110 2.07 0.07 6.69
N ALA A 111 2.86 -0.99 6.93
CA ALA A 111 4.26 -0.85 7.38
C ALA A 111 5.11 -0.10 6.35
N LYS A 112 4.97 -0.43 5.06
CA LYS A 112 5.66 0.28 3.96
C LYS A 112 5.24 1.74 3.87
N THR A 113 3.96 2.04 4.01
CA THR A 113 3.44 3.42 4.01
C THR A 113 4.01 4.21 5.18
N LYS A 114 4.07 3.63 6.38
CA LYS A 114 4.70 4.27 7.55
C LYS A 114 6.16 4.64 7.28
N ASN A 115 6.95 3.74 6.71
CA ASN A 115 8.36 4.01 6.36
C ASN A 115 8.47 5.12 5.31
N ASN A 116 7.61 5.13 4.29
CA ASN A 116 7.59 6.19 3.29
C ASN A 116 7.27 7.55 3.90
N LEU A 117 6.31 7.62 4.85
CA LEU A 117 5.99 8.86 5.56
C LEU A 117 7.15 9.36 6.42
N GLN A 118 7.90 8.46 7.06
CA GLN A 118 9.10 8.82 7.81
C GLN A 118 10.19 9.39 6.90
N ASN A 119 10.42 8.78 5.73
CA ASN A 119 11.36 9.30 4.74
C ASN A 119 10.92 10.67 4.20
N MET A 120 9.61 10.88 3.96
CA MET A 120 9.08 12.18 3.55
C MET A 120 9.32 13.26 4.62
N ALA A 121 9.16 12.94 5.89
CA ALA A 121 9.44 13.87 6.98
C ALA A 121 10.93 14.23 7.03
N GLN A 122 11.83 13.28 6.81
CA GLN A 122 13.27 13.53 6.73
C GLN A 122 13.62 14.43 5.55
N ILE A 123 13.10 14.13 4.35
CA ILE A 123 13.30 14.98 3.16
C ILE A 123 12.78 16.40 3.41
N GLY A 124 11.65 16.55 4.10
CA GLY A 124 11.13 17.86 4.50
C GLY A 124 12.13 18.66 5.34
N GLN A 125 12.79 18.02 6.30
CA GLN A 125 13.83 18.66 7.10
C GLN A 125 15.07 19.06 6.28
N GLU A 126 15.48 18.21 5.34
CA GLU A 126 16.59 18.53 4.43
C GLU A 126 16.25 19.71 3.51
N ILE A 127 15.02 19.79 3.02
CA ILE A 127 14.53 20.93 2.23
C ILE A 127 14.57 22.23 3.05
N ASP A 128 14.14 22.21 4.32
CA ASP A 128 14.19 23.38 5.21
C ASP A 128 15.63 23.88 5.40
N GLN A 129 16.59 22.97 5.61
CA GLN A 129 18.01 23.31 5.72
C GLN A 129 18.56 23.93 4.42
N LEU A 130 18.19 23.38 3.26
CA LEU A 130 18.56 23.93 1.96
C LEU A 130 17.98 25.32 1.74
N LEU A 131 16.72 25.55 2.07
CA LEU A 131 16.08 26.87 1.96
C LEU A 131 16.77 27.91 2.85
N GLN A 132 17.15 27.52 4.05
CA GLN A 132 17.89 28.38 4.96
C GLN A 132 19.29 28.74 4.40
N SER A 133 19.98 27.78 3.81
CA SER A 133 21.26 28.01 3.12
C SER A 133 21.11 28.91 1.90
N ILE A 134 20.06 28.73 1.08
CA ILE A 134 19.74 29.59 -0.06
C ILE A 134 19.46 31.03 0.43
N SER A 135 18.70 31.20 1.50
CA SER A 135 18.39 32.52 2.06
C SER A 135 19.68 33.27 2.44
N VAL A 136 20.59 32.63 3.18
CA VAL A 136 21.89 33.22 3.56
C VAL A 136 22.72 33.58 2.33
N ARG A 137 22.79 32.70 1.35
CA ARG A 137 23.53 32.94 0.09
C ARG A 137 22.93 34.08 -0.72
N THR A 138 21.60 34.22 -0.73
CA THR A 138 20.91 35.31 -1.44
C THR A 138 21.25 36.65 -0.81
N VAL A 139 21.33 36.76 0.52
CA VAL A 139 21.78 37.98 1.20
C VAL A 139 23.23 38.32 0.82
N SER A 140 24.14 37.35 0.88
CA SER A 140 25.53 37.54 0.47
C SER A 140 25.67 37.95 -1.01
N GLN A 141 24.81 37.42 -1.87
CA GLN A 141 24.76 37.78 -3.29
C GLN A 141 24.34 39.22 -3.49
N ALA A 142 23.36 39.72 -2.71
CA ALA A 142 22.96 41.13 -2.76
C ALA A 142 24.10 42.07 -2.31
N ASP A 143 24.83 41.72 -1.24
CA ASP A 143 25.98 42.47 -0.77
C ASP A 143 27.11 42.53 -1.83
N ASN A 144 27.41 41.39 -2.43
CA ASN A 144 28.40 41.29 -3.50
C ASN A 144 27.99 42.13 -4.73
N SER A 145 26.70 42.14 -5.09
CA SER A 145 26.20 42.95 -6.19
C SER A 145 26.33 44.44 -5.90
N CYS A 146 26.12 44.88 -4.66
CA CYS A 146 26.36 46.23 -4.22
C CYS A 146 27.84 46.61 -4.33
N MET A 147 28.75 45.73 -3.92
CA MET A 147 30.21 45.95 -4.00
C MET A 147 30.69 46.03 -5.48
N VAL A 148 30.15 45.18 -6.35
CA VAL A 148 30.44 45.24 -7.79
C VAL A 148 29.99 46.60 -8.38
N ASN A 149 28.79 47.05 -8.01
CA ASN A 149 28.31 48.36 -8.48
C ASN A 149 29.24 49.52 -8.03
N GLN A 150 29.68 49.52 -6.77
CA GLN A 150 30.61 50.50 -6.24
C GLN A 150 31.97 50.43 -6.95
N THR A 151 32.48 49.26 -7.24
CA THR A 151 33.71 49.04 -8.03
C THR A 151 33.56 49.61 -9.46
N MET A 152 32.42 49.38 -10.10
CA MET A 152 32.13 49.91 -11.42
C MET A 152 32.07 51.45 -11.46
N GLN A 153 31.52 52.08 -10.40
CA GLN A 153 31.58 53.53 -10.27
C GLN A 153 33.00 54.05 -10.15
N THR A 154 33.84 53.37 -9.39
CA THR A 154 35.28 53.70 -9.28
C THR A 154 35.98 53.54 -10.63
N VAL A 155 35.75 52.47 -11.37
CA VAL A 155 36.30 52.25 -12.72
C VAL A 155 35.85 53.35 -13.66
N ALA A 156 34.58 53.78 -13.63
CA ALA A 156 34.08 54.89 -14.45
C ALA A 156 34.78 56.23 -14.11
N ALA A 157 35.01 56.51 -12.83
CA ALA A 157 35.76 57.71 -12.40
C ALA A 157 37.22 57.65 -12.88
N ILE A 158 37.90 56.53 -12.77
CA ILE A 158 39.29 56.33 -13.28
C ILE A 158 39.32 56.53 -14.81
N ALA A 159 38.38 55.96 -15.55
CA ALA A 159 38.31 56.13 -17.00
C ALA A 159 38.10 57.61 -17.40
N GLN A 160 37.28 58.35 -16.67
CA GLN A 160 37.09 59.79 -16.89
C GLN A 160 38.40 60.57 -16.61
N THR A 161 39.06 60.28 -15.51
CA THR A 161 40.36 60.91 -15.20
C THR A 161 41.41 60.61 -16.24
N THR A 162 41.56 59.37 -16.65
CA THR A 162 42.48 58.92 -17.70
C THR A 162 42.20 59.65 -19.04
N SER A 163 40.93 59.81 -19.37
CA SER A 163 40.53 60.57 -20.59
C SER A 163 40.97 62.03 -20.51
N THR A 164 40.79 62.69 -19.36
CA THR A 164 41.16 64.07 -19.12
C THR A 164 42.69 64.23 -19.16
N GLU A 165 43.43 63.33 -18.50
CA GLU A 165 44.91 63.37 -18.51
C GLU A 165 45.47 63.12 -19.92
N SER A 166 44.86 62.18 -20.69
CA SER A 166 45.23 61.94 -22.07
C SER A 166 45.05 63.17 -22.96
N ALA A 167 43.98 63.94 -22.75
CA ALA A 167 43.76 65.19 -23.45
C ALA A 167 44.82 66.27 -23.08
N ALA A 168 45.22 66.35 -21.79
CA ALA A 168 46.29 67.25 -21.33
C ALA A 168 47.64 66.91 -21.94
N VAL A 169 47.93 65.57 -22.00
CA VAL A 169 49.20 65.09 -22.67
C VAL A 169 49.21 65.45 -24.16
N LEU A 170 48.05 65.32 -24.84
CA LEU A 170 47.96 65.73 -26.25
C LEU A 170 48.22 67.24 -26.42
N THR A 171 47.70 68.10 -25.53
CA THR A 171 47.95 69.50 -25.56
C THR A 171 49.43 69.85 -25.33
N ALA A 172 50.07 69.23 -24.35
CA ALA A 172 51.51 69.39 -24.09
C ALA A 172 52.41 68.93 -25.24
N LEU A 173 52.02 67.84 -25.93
CA LEU A 173 52.71 67.41 -27.15
C LEU A 173 52.57 68.39 -28.31
N GLN A 174 51.43 69.04 -28.42
CA GLN A 174 51.24 70.10 -29.44
C GLN A 174 52.12 71.34 -29.14
N GLU A 175 52.21 71.75 -27.89
CA GLU A 175 53.10 72.88 -27.47
C GLU A 175 54.56 72.48 -27.70
N LEU A 176 55.01 71.24 -27.38
CA LEU A 176 56.34 70.81 -27.66
C LEU A 176 56.67 70.80 -29.16
N LEU A 177 55.72 70.44 -30.01
CA LEU A 177 55.85 70.48 -31.46
C LEU A 177 56.03 71.90 -31.96
N GLU A 178 55.32 72.90 -31.38
CA GLU A 178 55.47 74.26 -31.73
C GLU A 178 56.81 74.81 -31.30
N VAL A 179 57.28 74.58 -30.10
CA VAL A 179 58.64 74.94 -29.65
C VAL A 179 59.75 74.35 -30.52
N ALA A 180 59.62 73.02 -30.90
CA ALA A 180 60.55 72.39 -31.80
C ALA A 180 60.63 73.00 -33.18
N ARG A 181 59.48 73.49 -33.68
CA ARG A 181 59.39 74.20 -34.97
C ARG A 181 59.99 75.57 -34.89
N GLU A 182 59.81 76.31 -33.79
CA GLU A 182 60.43 77.63 -33.56
C GLU A 182 61.96 77.46 -33.47
N LEU A 183 62.45 76.48 -32.73
CA LEU A 183 63.84 76.10 -32.62
C LEU A 183 64.46 75.83 -34.03
N GLN A 184 63.78 75.00 -34.85
CA GLN A 184 64.16 74.69 -36.19
C GLN A 184 64.25 75.94 -37.07
N LEU A 185 63.33 76.84 -37.02
CA LEU A 185 63.32 78.09 -37.70
C LEU A 185 64.46 79.00 -37.20
N SER A 186 64.75 79.06 -35.91
CA SER A 186 65.82 79.86 -35.31
C SER A 186 67.19 79.34 -35.80
N VAL A 187 67.41 77.98 -35.78
CA VAL A 187 68.64 77.39 -36.26
C VAL A 187 68.81 77.55 -37.75
N SER A 188 67.71 77.55 -38.56
CA SER A 188 67.83 77.77 -40.02
C SER A 188 68.21 79.25 -40.34
N ARG A 189 67.85 80.19 -39.48
CA ARG A 189 68.34 81.63 -39.66
C ARG A 189 69.81 81.74 -39.40
N PHE A 190 70.38 81.03 -38.44
CA PHE A 190 71.83 81.06 -38.20
C PHE A 190 72.64 80.35 -39.28
N ARG A 191 72.06 79.48 -40.06
CA ARG A 191 72.72 78.74 -41.13
C ARG A 191 72.82 79.48 -42.47
N VAL A 192 72.21 80.65 -42.60
CA VAL A 192 72.16 81.45 -43.81
C VAL A 192 73.20 82.61 -43.77
N GLU A 193 74.05 82.73 -42.67
CA GLU A 193 75.07 83.77 -42.56
C GLU A 193 76.51 83.18 -42.71
N GLU A 194 76.74 82.10 -43.44
CA GLU A 194 78.00 81.64 -43.96
C GLU A 194 77.99 81.71 -45.50
#